data_352365276899d3c9c011e3b55b7e49b4
#
_entry.id   352365276899d3c9c011e3b55b7e49b4
#
_cell.length_a   1.000
_cell.length_b   1.000
_cell.length_c   1.000
_cell.angle_alpha   90.00
_cell.angle_beta   90.00
_cell.angle_gamma   90.00
#
_symmetry.space_group_name_H-M   'P 1'
#
loop_
_entity.id
_entity.type
_entity.pdbx_description
1 polymer ?
#
loop_
_entity_poly.entity_id
_entity_poly.type
_entity_poly.pdbx_seq_one_letter_code
_entity_poly.pdbx_strand_id
1 'polypeptide(L)'
;YMSLLANYKAHSQERLNEGGLPALPLTAEQTAELVELLKANPVAEAEYCLDLFTNKINPGVDDAAYVKAAFLNDIVQGNVSCSVISKVEAIQILGTMMGGFNVSPLVEALKIDEVADAAAKELKNTILVYNSFNDVKDLMDAGNAKAKEIIESWAAAEWFTNKAALDEEMTLTVYKIPGETNTDDLSPATVAFTRSDIPLHATAMLQSRMEKPLEKMEELKAKGHPLAYVG
;
A
#
# COMPACT_ATOMS: atom_id res chain seq x y z
N TYR A 1 -12.56 7.03 22.18
CA TYR A 1 -11.37 6.35 21.58
C TYR A 1 -11.50 4.83 21.60
N MET A 2 -11.92 4.20 22.69
CA MET A 2 -12.24 2.75 22.68
C MET A 2 -13.32 2.40 21.64
N SER A 3 -14.10 3.36 21.16
CA SER A 3 -15.12 3.13 20.16
C SER A 3 -14.56 2.83 18.77
N LEU A 4 -13.49 3.49 18.29
CA LEU A 4 -12.92 3.24 16.96
C LEU A 4 -12.45 1.78 16.84
N LEU A 5 -11.56 1.33 17.73
CA LEU A 5 -10.97 -0.01 17.63
C LEU A 5 -12.03 -1.10 17.80
N ALA A 6 -12.97 -0.92 18.75
CA ALA A 6 -14.06 -1.87 18.95
C ALA A 6 -15.01 -1.93 17.74
N ASN A 7 -15.36 -0.78 17.18
CA ASN A 7 -16.23 -0.68 16.01
C ASN A 7 -15.56 -1.29 14.77
N TYR A 8 -14.26 -1.06 14.58
CA TYR A 8 -13.55 -1.63 13.45
C TYR A 8 -13.36 -3.15 13.58
N LYS A 9 -13.12 -3.66 14.80
CA LYS A 9 -13.12 -5.11 15.08
C LYS A 9 -14.48 -5.74 14.76
N ALA A 10 -15.58 -5.09 15.17
CA ALA A 10 -16.94 -5.54 14.87
C ALA A 10 -17.23 -5.54 13.37
N HIS A 11 -16.88 -4.45 12.67
CA HIS A 11 -16.98 -4.36 11.20
C HIS A 11 -16.17 -5.46 10.50
N SER A 12 -14.95 -5.72 10.96
CA SER A 12 -14.12 -6.79 10.39
C SER A 12 -14.78 -8.17 10.52
N GLN A 13 -15.38 -8.43 11.69
CA GLN A 13 -16.08 -9.70 11.94
C GLN A 13 -17.36 -9.83 11.11
N GLU A 14 -18.12 -8.74 10.96
CA GLU A 14 -19.31 -8.70 10.10
C GLU A 14 -18.96 -9.03 8.66
N ARG A 15 -17.93 -8.39 8.10
CA ARG A 15 -17.44 -8.65 6.75
C ARG A 15 -16.98 -10.10 6.55
N LEU A 16 -16.28 -10.66 7.52
CA LEU A 16 -15.88 -12.07 7.48
C LEU A 16 -17.09 -13.01 7.45
N ASN A 17 -18.14 -12.68 8.20
CA ASN A 17 -19.37 -13.47 8.22
C ASN A 17 -20.18 -13.36 6.92
N GLU A 18 -20.04 -12.28 6.17
CA GLU A 18 -20.70 -12.05 4.86
C GLU A 18 -20.05 -12.82 3.70
N GLY A 19 -19.15 -13.76 3.95
CA GLY A 19 -18.52 -14.59 2.92
C GLY A 19 -16.99 -14.49 2.88
N GLY A 20 -16.36 -14.17 4.00
CA GLY A 20 -14.89 -14.08 4.12
C GLY A 20 -14.32 -12.79 3.54
N LEU A 21 -15.14 -11.74 3.44
CA LEU A 21 -14.70 -10.44 2.93
C LEU A 21 -13.78 -9.74 3.94
N PRO A 22 -12.68 -9.12 3.51
CA PRO A 22 -11.87 -8.31 4.40
C PRO A 22 -12.61 -7.02 4.78
N ALA A 23 -12.23 -6.44 5.94
CA ALA A 23 -12.73 -5.15 6.37
C ALA A 23 -12.43 -4.06 5.34
N LEU A 24 -13.34 -3.11 5.20
CA LEU A 24 -13.13 -1.92 4.37
C LEU A 24 -11.99 -1.08 4.93
N PRO A 25 -11.28 -0.31 4.08
CA PRO A 25 -10.29 0.65 4.55
C PRO A 25 -10.89 1.69 5.50
N LEU A 26 -10.05 2.26 6.35
CA LEU A 26 -10.42 3.35 7.23
C LEU A 26 -10.81 4.60 6.43
N THR A 27 -11.85 5.31 6.86
CA THR A 27 -12.19 6.63 6.33
C THR A 27 -11.19 7.69 6.81
N ALA A 28 -11.29 8.91 6.29
CA ALA A 28 -10.45 10.02 6.73
C ALA A 28 -10.67 10.35 8.21
N GLU A 29 -11.94 10.34 8.67
CA GLU A 29 -12.30 10.60 10.08
C GLU A 29 -11.73 9.50 10.97
N GLN A 30 -11.91 8.23 10.60
CA GLN A 30 -11.36 7.10 11.35
C GLN A 30 -9.82 7.13 11.37
N THR A 31 -9.20 7.54 10.27
CA THR A 31 -7.74 7.72 10.20
C THR A 31 -7.28 8.83 11.13
N ALA A 32 -7.99 9.95 11.19
CA ALA A 32 -7.69 11.04 12.12
C ALA A 32 -7.85 10.60 13.59
N GLU A 33 -8.90 9.84 13.92
CA GLU A 33 -9.06 9.27 15.26
C GLU A 33 -7.91 8.30 15.61
N LEU A 34 -7.48 7.48 14.66
CA LEU A 34 -6.35 6.56 14.84
C LEU A 34 -5.02 7.31 15.06
N VAL A 35 -4.82 8.44 14.36
CA VAL A 35 -3.67 9.32 14.57
C VAL A 35 -3.65 9.86 16.00
N GLU A 36 -4.78 10.29 16.53
CA GLU A 36 -4.85 10.76 17.92
C GLU A 36 -4.57 9.63 18.93
N LEU A 37 -4.98 8.39 18.64
CA LEU A 37 -4.61 7.23 19.44
C LEU A 37 -3.11 6.97 19.43
N LEU A 38 -2.47 7.04 18.25
CA LEU A 38 -1.02 6.84 18.10
C LEU A 38 -0.22 7.92 18.85
N LYS A 39 -0.69 9.18 18.80
CA LYS A 39 -0.10 10.30 19.58
C LYS A 39 -0.23 10.09 21.10
N ALA A 40 -1.32 9.48 21.55
CA ALA A 40 -1.58 9.21 22.94
C ALA A 40 -0.79 8.02 23.52
N ASN A 41 0.06 7.36 22.71
CA ASN A 41 0.86 6.22 23.10
C ASN A 41 0.02 5.02 23.61
N PRO A 42 -0.68 4.30 22.74
CA PRO A 42 -1.64 3.24 23.10
C PRO A 42 -0.92 1.93 23.45
N VAL A 43 -0.25 1.85 24.60
CA VAL A 43 0.61 0.72 24.98
C VAL A 43 -0.08 -0.64 24.84
N ALA A 44 -1.33 -0.76 25.26
CA ALA A 44 -2.07 -2.02 25.22
C ALA A 44 -2.54 -2.44 23.81
N GLU A 45 -2.71 -1.50 22.90
CA GLU A 45 -3.23 -1.71 21.53
C GLU A 45 -2.24 -1.23 20.45
N ALA A 46 -0.98 -1.00 20.82
CA ALA A 46 0.03 -0.39 19.95
C ALA A 46 0.21 -1.17 18.64
N GLU A 47 0.35 -2.48 18.73
CA GLU A 47 0.53 -3.36 17.56
C GLU A 47 -0.69 -3.32 16.63
N TYR A 48 -1.89 -3.36 17.20
CA TYR A 48 -3.13 -3.28 16.42
C TYR A 48 -3.31 -1.91 15.77
N CYS A 49 -3.02 -0.82 16.49
CA CYS A 49 -3.05 0.53 15.91
C CYS A 49 -2.04 0.68 14.77
N LEU A 50 -0.84 0.12 14.91
CA LEU A 50 0.18 0.13 13.86
C LEU A 50 -0.26 -0.67 12.63
N ASP A 51 -0.86 -1.86 12.84
CA ASP A 51 -1.41 -2.65 11.75
C ASP A 51 -2.51 -1.90 10.99
N LEU A 52 -3.46 -1.31 11.70
CA LEU A 52 -4.51 -0.51 11.07
C LEU A 52 -3.94 0.66 10.28
N PHE A 53 -2.98 1.39 10.85
CA PHE A 53 -2.38 2.55 10.23
C PHE A 53 -1.55 2.18 8.99
N THR A 54 -0.85 1.06 9.04
CA THR A 54 0.00 0.61 7.94
C THR A 54 -0.82 -0.03 6.82
N ASN A 55 -1.77 -0.91 7.17
CA ASN A 55 -2.39 -1.84 6.24
C ASN A 55 -3.87 -1.57 5.93
N LYS A 56 -4.55 -0.71 6.69
CA LYS A 56 -5.99 -0.46 6.55
C LYS A 56 -6.37 0.95 6.10
N ILE A 57 -5.38 1.72 5.66
CA ILE A 57 -5.57 3.02 5.02
C ILE A 57 -5.12 2.87 3.57
N ASN A 58 -5.95 3.27 2.63
CA ASN A 58 -5.60 3.25 1.22
C ASN A 58 -4.31 4.04 0.98
N PRO A 59 -3.36 3.52 0.19
CA PRO A 59 -2.09 4.20 -0.05
C PRO A 59 -2.17 5.26 -1.16
N GLY A 60 -3.38 5.60 -1.62
CA GLY A 60 -3.63 6.35 -2.84
C GLY A 60 -3.82 7.86 -2.65
N VAL A 61 -4.92 8.38 -3.20
CA VAL A 61 -5.20 9.82 -3.39
C VAL A 61 -6.40 10.30 -2.57
N ASP A 62 -6.98 9.47 -1.72
CA ASP A 62 -8.11 9.85 -0.88
C ASP A 62 -7.69 10.67 0.34
N ASP A 63 -8.67 11.26 1.03
CA ASP A 63 -8.42 12.10 2.18
C ASP A 63 -7.79 11.32 3.35
N ALA A 64 -8.07 10.01 3.48
CA ALA A 64 -7.44 9.16 4.49
C ALA A 64 -5.92 9.02 4.24
N ALA A 65 -5.51 8.85 2.98
CA ALA A 65 -4.10 8.82 2.59
C ALA A 65 -3.41 10.17 2.87
N TYR A 66 -4.10 11.29 2.64
CA TYR A 66 -3.57 12.60 2.98
C TYR A 66 -3.30 12.74 4.49
N VAL A 67 -4.27 12.35 5.34
CA VAL A 67 -4.11 12.36 6.81
C VAL A 67 -2.94 11.48 7.24
N LYS A 68 -2.82 10.28 6.65
CA LYS A 68 -1.70 9.37 6.90
C LYS A 68 -0.35 10.01 6.58
N ALA A 69 -0.21 10.58 5.38
CA ALA A 69 1.04 11.19 4.93
C ALA A 69 1.41 12.41 5.78
N ALA A 70 0.44 13.24 6.15
CA ALA A 70 0.66 14.40 7.01
C ALA A 70 1.19 14.01 8.40
N PHE A 71 0.59 12.99 9.04
CA PHE A 71 1.05 12.50 10.34
C PHE A 71 2.47 11.90 10.27
N LEU A 72 2.76 11.12 9.23
CA LEU A 72 4.11 10.56 9.02
C LEU A 72 5.14 11.67 8.82
N ASN A 73 4.80 12.72 8.05
CA ASN A 73 5.66 13.88 7.88
C ASN A 73 5.91 14.59 9.21
N ASP A 74 4.90 14.77 10.05
CA ASP A 74 5.07 15.38 11.37
C ASP A 74 6.03 14.59 12.27
N ILE A 75 6.00 13.25 12.22
CA ILE A 75 6.98 12.40 12.92
C ILE A 75 8.38 12.64 12.37
N VAL A 76 8.56 12.62 11.05
CA VAL A 76 9.85 12.80 10.37
C VAL A 76 10.46 14.16 10.71
N GLN A 77 9.66 15.24 10.68
CA GLN A 77 10.08 16.60 11.02
C GLN A 77 10.30 16.81 12.51
N GLY A 78 9.88 15.87 13.37
CA GLY A 78 9.97 15.99 14.82
C GLY A 78 8.91 16.91 15.44
N ASN A 79 7.87 17.25 14.71
CA ASN A 79 6.73 18.04 15.21
C ASN A 79 5.87 17.23 16.18
N VAL A 80 5.86 15.91 16.03
CA VAL A 80 5.11 14.97 16.87
C VAL A 80 6.04 13.83 17.30
N SER A 81 5.95 13.45 18.58
CA SER A 81 6.59 12.25 19.11
C SER A 81 5.58 11.10 19.08
N CYS A 82 5.97 9.98 18.48
CA CYS A 82 5.20 8.75 18.49
C CYS A 82 6.08 7.58 18.96
N SER A 83 5.67 6.91 20.03
CA SER A 83 6.43 5.76 20.55
C SER A 83 6.27 4.49 19.73
N VAL A 84 5.23 4.45 18.88
CA VAL A 84 4.87 3.29 18.05
C VAL A 84 5.55 3.33 16.68
N ILE A 85 5.86 4.52 16.17
CA ILE A 85 6.45 4.73 14.86
C ILE A 85 7.68 5.64 15.02
N SER A 86 8.86 5.10 14.73
CA SER A 86 10.09 5.88 14.63
C SER A 86 10.14 6.72 13.35
N LYS A 87 11.04 7.68 13.26
CA LYS A 87 11.24 8.48 12.04
C LYS A 87 11.60 7.63 10.83
N VAL A 88 12.45 6.62 11.00
CA VAL A 88 12.84 5.71 9.92
C VAL A 88 11.65 4.86 9.46
N GLU A 89 10.85 4.31 10.38
CA GLU A 89 9.62 3.60 10.05
C GLU A 89 8.60 4.50 9.36
N ALA A 90 8.48 5.77 9.78
CA ALA A 90 7.63 6.73 9.09
C ALA A 90 8.05 6.94 7.63
N ILE A 91 9.35 7.04 7.35
CA ILE A 91 9.89 7.09 5.98
C ILE A 91 9.54 5.82 5.20
N GLN A 92 9.71 4.65 5.80
CA GLN A 92 9.39 3.37 5.13
C GLN A 92 7.89 3.26 4.80
N ILE A 93 7.02 3.68 5.72
CA ILE A 93 5.57 3.71 5.47
C ILE A 93 5.22 4.72 4.36
N LEU A 94 5.84 5.92 4.35
CA LEU A 94 5.71 6.86 3.24
C LEU A 94 6.12 6.24 1.91
N GLY A 95 7.19 5.44 1.89
CA GLY A 95 7.66 4.72 0.71
C GLY A 95 6.64 3.73 0.13
N THR A 96 5.70 3.23 0.93
CA THR A 96 4.63 2.33 0.47
C THR A 96 3.45 3.06 -0.19
N MET A 97 3.35 4.38 -0.07
CA MET A 97 2.24 5.17 -0.61
C MET A 97 2.44 5.47 -2.09
N MET A 98 1.34 5.55 -2.85
CA MET A 98 1.37 5.63 -4.31
C MET A 98 0.63 6.85 -4.90
N GLY A 99 0.01 7.67 -4.07
CA GLY A 99 -0.87 8.75 -4.53
C GLY A 99 -0.20 10.12 -4.69
N GLY A 100 1.08 10.24 -4.35
CA GLY A 100 1.82 11.50 -4.45
C GLY A 100 1.92 12.29 -3.14
N PHE A 101 1.05 12.08 -2.15
CA PHE A 101 1.13 12.76 -0.85
C PHE A 101 2.41 12.46 -0.07
N ASN A 102 3.08 11.36 -0.38
CA ASN A 102 4.34 10.92 0.20
C ASN A 102 5.58 11.60 -0.43
N VAL A 103 5.47 12.15 -1.64
CA VAL A 103 6.64 12.61 -2.41
C VAL A 103 7.33 13.80 -1.73
N SER A 104 6.59 14.86 -1.44
CA SER A 104 7.14 16.03 -0.77
C SER A 104 7.74 15.73 0.61
N PRO A 105 7.09 14.96 1.50
CA PRO A 105 7.71 14.50 2.76
C PRO A 105 9.02 13.75 2.57
N LEU A 106 9.11 12.86 1.58
CA LEU A 106 10.33 12.10 1.30
C LEU A 106 11.46 13.01 0.77
N VAL A 107 11.14 13.97 -0.09
CA VAL A 107 12.13 14.95 -0.60
C VAL A 107 12.64 15.84 0.51
N GLU A 108 11.76 16.37 1.37
CA GLU A 108 12.17 17.19 2.51
C GLU A 108 13.03 16.39 3.51
N ALA A 109 12.76 15.09 3.68
CA ALA A 109 13.56 14.22 4.55
C ALA A 109 15.01 14.05 4.09
N LEU A 110 15.36 14.33 2.82
CA LEU A 110 16.73 14.34 2.34
C LEU A 110 17.62 15.41 3.00
N LYS A 111 17.01 16.38 3.66
CA LYS A 111 17.68 17.46 4.41
C LYS A 111 17.94 17.09 5.87
N ILE A 112 17.46 15.95 6.33
CA ILE A 112 17.53 15.51 7.73
C ILE A 112 18.48 14.30 7.80
N ASP A 113 19.69 14.52 8.30
CA ASP A 113 20.77 13.51 8.32
C ASP A 113 20.33 12.17 8.90
N GLU A 114 19.51 12.18 9.95
CA GLU A 114 19.01 10.99 10.66
C GLU A 114 18.22 10.03 9.75
N VAL A 115 17.52 10.54 8.73
CA VAL A 115 16.61 9.78 7.86
C VAL A 115 16.91 9.89 6.37
N ALA A 116 17.92 10.68 5.99
CA ALA A 116 18.25 10.94 4.58
C ALA A 116 18.54 9.66 3.78
N ASP A 117 19.23 8.69 4.39
CA ASP A 117 19.52 7.40 3.75
C ASP A 117 18.25 6.59 3.50
N ALA A 118 17.35 6.55 4.48
CA ALA A 118 16.07 5.88 4.34
C ALA A 118 15.19 6.56 3.27
N ALA A 119 15.13 7.89 3.29
CA ALA A 119 14.38 8.67 2.29
C ALA A 119 14.92 8.46 0.87
N ALA A 120 16.25 8.47 0.71
CA ALA A 120 16.88 8.19 -0.59
C ALA A 120 16.53 6.79 -1.11
N LYS A 121 16.54 5.78 -0.24
CA LYS A 121 16.17 4.41 -0.60
C LYS A 121 14.73 4.34 -1.12
N GLU A 122 13.77 4.98 -0.45
CA GLU A 122 12.38 5.00 -0.88
C GLU A 122 12.19 5.81 -2.18
N LEU A 123 12.83 6.98 -2.31
CA LEU A 123 12.72 7.81 -3.51
C LEU A 123 13.31 7.16 -4.77
N LYS A 124 14.34 6.33 -4.66
CA LYS A 124 14.87 5.57 -5.79
C LYS A 124 13.80 4.68 -6.45
N ASN A 125 12.80 4.24 -5.68
CA ASN A 125 11.67 3.45 -6.17
C ASN A 125 10.40 4.27 -6.43
N THR A 126 10.39 5.55 -6.05
CA THR A 126 9.27 6.48 -6.25
C THR A 126 9.51 7.28 -7.53
N ILE A 127 9.05 6.75 -8.67
CA ILE A 127 9.36 7.31 -10.00
C ILE A 127 8.32 8.33 -10.51
N LEU A 128 7.11 8.32 -9.96
CA LEU A 128 6.06 9.26 -10.34
C LEU A 128 6.13 10.53 -9.48
N VAL A 129 7.23 11.24 -9.60
CA VAL A 129 7.52 12.44 -8.78
C VAL A 129 7.09 13.75 -9.42
N TYR A 130 6.76 13.74 -10.72
CA TYR A 130 6.29 14.91 -11.47
C TYR A 130 7.12 16.18 -11.18
N ASN A 131 6.47 17.25 -10.72
CA ASN A 131 7.14 18.53 -10.43
C ASN A 131 8.24 18.41 -9.35
N SER A 132 8.12 17.50 -8.42
CA SER A 132 9.13 17.27 -7.37
C SER A 132 10.45 16.69 -7.89
N PHE A 133 10.52 16.29 -9.17
CA PHE A 133 11.81 16.03 -9.82
C PHE A 133 12.72 17.23 -9.75
N ASN A 134 12.20 18.44 -10.00
CA ASN A 134 12.98 19.67 -9.92
C ASN A 134 13.47 19.92 -8.49
N ASP A 135 12.65 19.63 -7.47
CA ASP A 135 13.06 19.80 -6.07
C ASP A 135 14.24 18.89 -5.73
N VAL A 136 14.24 17.64 -6.20
CA VAL A 136 15.38 16.72 -6.01
C VAL A 136 16.60 17.19 -6.81
N LYS A 137 16.39 17.67 -8.04
CA LYS A 137 17.48 18.24 -8.86
C LYS A 137 18.11 19.46 -8.20
N ASP A 138 17.30 20.38 -7.67
CA ASP A 138 17.79 21.59 -7.00
C ASP A 138 18.58 21.23 -5.74
N LEU A 139 18.18 20.22 -4.99
CA LEU A 139 18.96 19.68 -3.87
C LEU A 139 20.31 19.11 -4.33
N MET A 140 20.32 18.38 -5.44
CA MET A 140 21.56 17.86 -6.05
C MET A 140 22.48 19.02 -6.46
N ASP A 141 21.96 20.04 -7.13
CA ASP A 141 22.72 21.22 -7.59
C ASP A 141 23.24 22.02 -6.39
N ALA A 142 22.56 22.01 -5.26
CA ALA A 142 22.99 22.58 -3.99
C ALA A 142 24.03 21.73 -3.22
N GLY A 143 24.43 20.55 -3.78
CA GLY A 143 25.44 19.68 -3.22
C GLY A 143 24.92 18.56 -2.31
N ASN A 144 23.62 18.29 -2.26
CA ASN A 144 23.07 17.16 -1.51
C ASN A 144 23.46 15.83 -2.18
N ALA A 145 24.29 15.04 -1.50
CA ALA A 145 24.82 13.78 -2.03
C ALA A 145 23.71 12.73 -2.25
N LYS A 146 22.69 12.70 -1.38
CA LYS A 146 21.58 11.75 -1.50
C LYS A 146 20.67 12.08 -2.68
N ALA A 147 20.41 13.35 -2.93
CA ALA A 147 19.68 13.80 -4.11
C ALA A 147 20.42 13.40 -5.41
N LYS A 148 21.76 13.51 -5.41
CA LYS A 148 22.58 13.05 -6.53
C LYS A 148 22.44 11.52 -6.75
N GLU A 149 22.57 10.72 -5.70
CA GLU A 149 22.38 9.27 -5.77
C GLU A 149 21.00 8.89 -6.36
N ILE A 150 19.94 9.63 -5.99
CA ILE A 150 18.57 9.40 -6.50
C ILE A 150 18.49 9.70 -7.99
N ILE A 151 18.99 10.86 -8.44
CA ILE A 151 18.97 11.25 -9.85
C ILE A 151 19.77 10.24 -10.69
N GLU A 152 20.93 9.80 -10.22
CA GLU A 152 21.75 8.79 -10.90
C GLU A 152 21.02 7.43 -10.97
N SER A 153 20.34 7.03 -9.90
CA SER A 153 19.54 5.81 -9.84
C SER A 153 18.36 5.85 -10.82
N TRP A 154 17.64 6.97 -10.88
CA TRP A 154 16.54 7.15 -11.84
C TRP A 154 17.07 7.15 -13.31
N ALA A 155 18.18 7.82 -13.56
CA ALA A 155 18.81 7.84 -14.90
C ALA A 155 19.28 6.44 -15.35
N ALA A 156 19.74 5.61 -14.42
CA ALA A 156 20.11 4.21 -14.68
C ALA A 156 18.91 3.25 -14.73
N ALA A 157 17.69 3.73 -14.48
CA ALA A 157 16.47 2.93 -14.38
C ALA A 157 16.59 1.76 -13.36
N GLU A 158 17.29 1.98 -12.25
CA GLU A 158 17.52 0.93 -11.23
C GLU A 158 16.22 0.36 -10.65
N TRP A 159 15.19 1.20 -10.50
CA TRP A 159 13.83 0.78 -10.09
C TRP A 159 13.25 -0.33 -10.96
N PHE A 160 13.75 -0.48 -12.19
CA PHE A 160 13.36 -1.52 -13.14
C PHE A 160 14.44 -2.60 -13.29
N THR A 161 15.71 -2.20 -13.45
CA THR A 161 16.81 -3.13 -13.75
C THR A 161 17.29 -3.95 -12.54
N ASN A 162 17.07 -3.46 -11.31
CA ASN A 162 17.47 -4.14 -10.06
C ASN A 162 16.44 -5.22 -9.61
N LYS A 163 15.50 -5.61 -10.48
CA LYS A 163 14.62 -6.74 -10.20
C LYS A 163 15.39 -8.06 -10.29
N ALA A 164 15.02 -9.00 -9.44
CA ALA A 164 15.52 -10.35 -9.55
C ALA A 164 15.22 -10.92 -10.94
N ALA A 165 16.18 -11.59 -11.56
CA ALA A 165 15.92 -12.32 -12.78
C ALA A 165 14.86 -13.40 -12.54
N LEU A 166 14.05 -13.67 -13.56
CA LEU A 166 13.17 -14.83 -13.53
C LEU A 166 14.01 -16.11 -13.56
N ASP A 167 13.54 -17.13 -12.87
CA ASP A 167 14.12 -18.45 -12.94
C ASP A 167 14.08 -18.97 -14.40
N GLU A 168 15.09 -19.75 -14.80
CA GLU A 168 15.12 -20.37 -16.13
C GLU A 168 13.94 -21.33 -16.34
N GLU A 169 13.48 -21.96 -15.24
CA GLU A 169 12.32 -22.85 -15.23
C GLU A 169 11.41 -22.50 -14.04
N MET A 170 10.10 -22.46 -14.27
CA MET A 170 9.10 -22.23 -13.24
C MET A 170 8.05 -23.33 -13.26
N THR A 171 7.76 -23.90 -12.10
CA THR A 171 6.60 -24.78 -11.94
C THR A 171 5.37 -23.96 -11.56
N LEU A 172 4.33 -24.03 -12.37
CA LEU A 172 3.09 -23.29 -12.18
C LEU A 172 1.91 -24.26 -11.98
N THR A 173 0.97 -23.88 -11.10
CA THR A 173 -0.34 -24.52 -11.05
C THR A 173 -1.27 -23.80 -12.00
N VAL A 174 -1.80 -24.52 -13.00
CA VAL A 174 -2.66 -23.91 -14.03
C VAL A 174 -4.11 -23.88 -13.55
N TYR A 175 -4.72 -22.71 -13.56
CA TYR A 175 -6.16 -22.50 -13.45
C TYR A 175 -6.73 -22.32 -14.86
N LYS A 176 -7.17 -23.43 -15.44
CA LYS A 176 -7.69 -23.43 -16.82
C LYS A 176 -9.18 -23.12 -16.81
N ILE A 177 -9.56 -22.13 -17.64
CA ILE A 177 -10.95 -21.81 -17.94
C ILE A 177 -11.24 -22.27 -19.37
N PRO A 178 -12.26 -23.11 -19.58
CA PRO A 178 -12.59 -23.59 -20.91
C PRO A 178 -13.12 -22.49 -21.83
N GLY A 179 -12.60 -22.43 -23.05
CA GLY A 179 -13.01 -21.48 -24.08
C GLY A 179 -12.37 -20.10 -23.93
N GLU A 180 -12.77 -19.20 -24.81
CA GLU A 180 -12.30 -17.81 -24.80
C GLU A 180 -12.83 -17.07 -23.57
N THR A 181 -11.98 -16.30 -22.93
CA THR A 181 -12.31 -15.45 -21.79
C THR A 181 -12.07 -13.97 -22.12
N ASN A 182 -12.89 -13.11 -21.55
CA ASN A 182 -12.81 -11.67 -21.71
C ASN A 182 -12.81 -10.93 -20.37
N THR A 183 -12.74 -9.63 -20.41
CA THR A 183 -12.70 -8.79 -19.20
C THR A 183 -13.95 -8.90 -18.36
N ASP A 184 -15.14 -9.10 -18.98
CA ASP A 184 -16.40 -9.24 -18.25
C ASP A 184 -16.52 -10.57 -17.51
N ASP A 185 -15.80 -11.61 -17.93
CA ASP A 185 -15.69 -12.84 -17.17
C ASP A 185 -14.92 -12.66 -15.87
N LEU A 186 -13.92 -11.77 -15.87
CA LEU A 186 -13.07 -11.50 -14.71
C LEU A 186 -13.58 -10.35 -13.83
N SER A 187 -14.16 -9.32 -14.45
CA SER A 187 -14.67 -8.12 -13.80
C SER A 187 -16.00 -7.71 -14.44
N PRO A 188 -17.12 -8.39 -14.12
CA PRO A 188 -18.38 -8.18 -14.79
C PRO A 188 -18.91 -6.76 -14.67
N ALA A 189 -19.25 -6.14 -15.80
CA ALA A 189 -19.83 -4.79 -15.84
C ALA A 189 -21.18 -4.70 -15.11
N THR A 190 -21.92 -5.81 -15.04
CA THR A 190 -23.21 -5.89 -14.36
C THR A 190 -23.15 -5.62 -12.85
N VAL A 191 -21.98 -5.82 -12.24
CA VAL A 191 -21.73 -5.53 -10.82
C VAL A 191 -20.75 -4.36 -10.62
N ALA A 192 -20.70 -3.46 -11.60
CA ALA A 192 -19.77 -2.32 -11.57
C ALA A 192 -19.95 -1.40 -10.34
N PHE A 193 -21.15 -1.35 -9.75
CA PHE A 193 -21.42 -0.58 -8.53
C PHE A 193 -20.63 -1.10 -7.29
N THR A 194 -20.13 -2.34 -7.32
CA THR A 194 -19.29 -2.90 -6.25
C THR A 194 -17.81 -2.57 -6.39
N ARG A 195 -17.39 -1.86 -7.46
CA ARG A 195 -15.97 -1.57 -7.73
C ARG A 195 -15.29 -0.70 -6.67
N SER A 196 -16.05 0.08 -5.91
CA SER A 196 -15.52 0.82 -4.77
C SER A 196 -15.07 -0.10 -3.62
N ASP A 197 -15.61 -1.32 -3.58
CA ASP A 197 -15.22 -2.40 -2.67
C ASP A 197 -14.59 -3.53 -3.51
N ILE A 198 -13.30 -3.42 -3.75
CA ILE A 198 -12.55 -4.35 -4.62
C ILE A 198 -12.71 -5.81 -4.19
N PRO A 199 -12.62 -6.17 -2.89
CA PRO A 199 -12.83 -7.55 -2.46
C PRO A 199 -14.24 -8.07 -2.77
N LEU A 200 -15.27 -7.24 -2.57
CA LEU A 200 -16.64 -7.61 -2.92
C LEU A 200 -16.80 -7.78 -4.43
N HIS A 201 -16.25 -6.86 -5.22
CA HIS A 201 -16.26 -6.96 -6.68
C HIS A 201 -15.56 -8.23 -7.17
N ALA A 202 -14.44 -8.60 -6.56
CA ALA A 202 -13.68 -9.80 -6.90
C ALA A 202 -14.48 -11.10 -6.70
N THR A 203 -15.49 -11.11 -5.81
CA THR A 203 -16.35 -12.30 -5.64
C THR A 203 -17.16 -12.66 -6.88
N ALA A 204 -17.38 -11.71 -7.80
CA ALA A 204 -18.11 -11.94 -9.05
C ALA A 204 -17.26 -12.60 -10.16
N MET A 205 -15.95 -12.71 -9.96
CA MET A 205 -15.02 -13.27 -10.95
C MET A 205 -15.42 -14.67 -11.37
N LEU A 206 -15.58 -14.90 -12.68
CA LEU A 206 -15.88 -16.18 -13.33
C LEU A 206 -17.21 -16.85 -12.91
N GLN A 207 -18.08 -16.19 -12.15
CA GLN A 207 -19.37 -16.77 -11.72
C GLN A 207 -20.27 -17.11 -12.91
N SER A 208 -20.16 -16.40 -14.03
CA SER A 208 -20.90 -16.69 -15.26
C SER A 208 -20.36 -17.89 -16.05
N ARG A 209 -19.15 -18.34 -15.74
CA ARG A 209 -18.40 -19.32 -16.53
C ARG A 209 -18.31 -20.70 -15.86
N MET A 210 -18.33 -20.75 -14.55
CA MET A 210 -18.15 -21.99 -13.81
C MET A 210 -18.71 -21.92 -12.40
N GLU A 211 -19.00 -23.07 -11.83
CA GLU A 211 -19.42 -23.17 -10.44
C GLU A 211 -18.23 -22.97 -9.49
N LYS A 212 -18.44 -22.18 -8.43
CA LYS A 212 -17.51 -21.98 -7.33
C LYS A 212 -16.07 -21.61 -7.77
N PRO A 213 -15.89 -20.61 -8.64
CA PRO A 213 -14.59 -20.32 -9.23
C PRO A 213 -13.53 -19.95 -8.21
N LEU A 214 -13.89 -19.20 -7.15
CA LEU A 214 -12.96 -18.78 -6.11
C LEU A 214 -12.55 -19.93 -5.19
N GLU A 215 -13.49 -20.83 -4.82
CA GLU A 215 -13.15 -22.03 -4.04
C GLU A 215 -12.14 -22.88 -4.81
N LYS A 216 -12.37 -23.06 -6.12
CA LYS A 216 -11.44 -23.77 -6.99
C LYS A 216 -10.07 -23.13 -7.08
N MET A 217 -10.01 -21.80 -7.11
CA MET A 217 -8.76 -21.06 -7.10
C MET A 217 -7.99 -21.30 -5.78
N GLU A 218 -8.67 -21.25 -4.64
CA GLU A 218 -8.03 -21.51 -3.34
C GLU A 218 -7.52 -22.96 -3.21
N GLU A 219 -8.27 -23.95 -3.72
CA GLU A 219 -7.79 -25.33 -3.79
C GLU A 219 -6.50 -25.47 -4.61
N LEU A 220 -6.40 -24.70 -5.70
CA LEU A 220 -5.20 -24.73 -6.56
C LEU A 220 -4.02 -24.02 -5.90
N LYS A 221 -4.25 -22.89 -5.21
CA LYS A 221 -3.23 -22.18 -4.44
C LYS A 221 -2.64 -23.06 -3.32
N ALA A 222 -3.46 -23.89 -2.69
CA ALA A 222 -3.02 -24.80 -1.63
C ALA A 222 -1.97 -25.83 -2.10
N LYS A 223 -1.75 -26.00 -3.41
CA LYS A 223 -0.67 -26.84 -3.95
C LYS A 223 0.73 -26.22 -3.80
N GLY A 224 0.82 -24.94 -3.40
CA GLY A 224 2.08 -24.28 -3.05
C GLY A 224 2.89 -23.73 -4.23
N HIS A 225 2.41 -23.83 -5.46
CA HIS A 225 3.04 -23.22 -6.63
C HIS A 225 2.30 -21.93 -7.03
N PRO A 226 2.98 -20.97 -7.68
CA PRO A 226 2.33 -19.81 -8.27
C PRO A 226 1.21 -20.24 -9.24
N LEU A 227 0.09 -19.52 -9.20
CA LEU A 227 -1.02 -19.77 -10.11
C LEU A 227 -0.79 -19.10 -11.46
N ALA A 228 -1.05 -19.84 -12.53
CA ALA A 228 -1.17 -19.31 -13.88
C ALA A 228 -2.63 -19.46 -14.33
N TYR A 229 -3.26 -18.33 -14.68
CA TYR A 229 -4.55 -18.32 -15.34
C TYR A 229 -4.37 -18.58 -16.84
N VAL A 230 -5.17 -19.51 -17.39
CA VAL A 230 -5.15 -19.86 -18.81
C VAL A 230 -6.61 -19.99 -19.28
N GLY A 231 -6.99 -19.16 -20.25
CA GLY A 231 -8.32 -19.17 -20.88
C GLY A 231 -8.24 -19.08 -22.39
#